data_c13747598d1cccee139d1781c9f196fe
#
_entry.id   c13747598d1cccee139d1781c9f196fe
#
_cell.length_a   1.000
_cell.length_b   1.000
_cell.length_c   1.000
_cell.angle_alpha   90.00
_cell.angle_beta   90.00
_cell.angle_gamma   90.00
#
_symmetry.space_group_name_H-M   'P 1'
#
loop_
_entity.id
_entity.type
_entity.pdbx_description
1 polymer ?
#
loop_
_entity_poly.entity_id
_entity_poly.type
_entity_poly.pdbx_seq_one_letter_code
_entity_poly.pdbx_strand_id
1 'polypeptide(L)'
;SKTMLLVEDNLELRFFLRSIFISNFNVIEAVNGAEGLDKALKFVPDIIISDIMMPEKDGITMTEDLRANMATSHIPVVLLTAKTDMDSKLEGMELGVEDYITKPFSATYLKARVENILTQRVKLQQLYCANLMNIQPVAEEEQQTQPEMSSHDRKFMEKLTELMEKNMDNGDLIVDDLVQELAVSRSVFFKKLKTLTGLAPIEFIKEMRVKRAAQLIESGDYNMTQIAYMVGINDPRYFSKCFKQRFGMTPTEYKENAKNKR
;
A
#
# COMPACT_ATOMS: atom_id res chain seq x y z
N SER A 1 10.86 -10.77 -6.27
CA SER A 1 10.00 -11.92 -5.97
C SER A 1 9.07 -11.54 -4.84
N LYS A 2 7.76 -11.82 -4.97
CA LYS A 2 6.75 -11.60 -3.92
C LYS A 2 6.94 -12.62 -2.79
N THR A 3 6.66 -12.21 -1.56
CA THR A 3 6.75 -13.07 -0.37
C THR A 3 5.35 -13.48 0.08
N MET A 4 5.16 -14.77 0.32
CA MET A 4 3.93 -15.35 0.85
C MET A 4 4.18 -15.96 2.22
N LEU A 5 3.26 -15.74 3.17
CA LEU A 5 3.26 -16.43 4.45
C LEU A 5 2.15 -17.48 4.46
N LEU A 6 2.52 -18.73 4.71
CA LEU A 6 1.60 -19.86 4.91
C LEU A 6 1.53 -20.19 6.40
N VAL A 7 0.33 -20.16 6.96
CA VAL A 7 0.08 -20.48 8.38
C VAL A 7 -0.87 -21.67 8.44
N GLU A 8 -0.35 -22.83 8.82
CA GLU A 8 -1.07 -24.10 8.83
C GLU A 8 -0.37 -25.04 9.80
N ASP A 9 -1.08 -25.62 10.75
CA ASP A 9 -0.53 -26.54 11.75
C ASP A 9 -0.30 -27.94 11.17
N ASN A 10 -1.15 -28.39 10.24
CA ASN A 10 -1.01 -29.67 9.60
C ASN A 10 0.19 -29.68 8.62
N LEU A 11 1.18 -30.52 8.91
CA LEU A 11 2.43 -30.60 8.15
C LEU A 11 2.19 -30.98 6.67
N GLU A 12 1.29 -31.94 6.40
CA GLU A 12 1.04 -32.43 5.03
C GLU A 12 0.37 -31.36 4.19
N LEU A 13 -0.64 -30.68 4.76
CA LEU A 13 -1.34 -29.59 4.10
C LEU A 13 -0.41 -28.39 3.89
N ARG A 14 0.41 -28.04 4.87
CA ARG A 14 1.40 -26.96 4.74
C ARG A 14 2.42 -27.27 3.63
N PHE A 15 2.90 -28.51 3.55
CA PHE A 15 3.79 -28.95 2.47
C PHE A 15 3.10 -28.88 1.10
N PHE A 16 1.83 -29.30 1.02
CA PHE A 16 1.03 -29.20 -0.20
C PHE A 16 0.86 -27.75 -0.64
N LEU A 17 0.47 -26.84 0.27
CA LEU A 17 0.34 -25.40 0.00
C LEU A 17 1.66 -24.80 -0.50
N ARG A 18 2.76 -25.14 0.17
CA ARG A 18 4.09 -24.71 -0.25
C ARG A 18 4.40 -25.15 -1.68
N SER A 19 4.10 -26.41 -2.03
CA SER A 19 4.36 -26.95 -3.36
C SER A 19 3.63 -26.21 -4.48
N ILE A 20 2.44 -25.66 -4.18
CA ILE A 20 1.66 -24.85 -5.12
C ILE A 20 2.36 -23.53 -5.46
N PHE A 21 3.00 -22.89 -4.47
CA PHE A 21 3.42 -21.51 -4.59
C PHE A 21 4.92 -21.27 -4.68
N ILE A 22 5.76 -22.26 -4.33
CA ILE A 22 7.23 -22.08 -4.25
C ILE A 22 7.89 -21.65 -5.56
N SER A 23 7.27 -21.93 -6.72
CA SER A 23 7.80 -21.50 -8.02
C SER A 23 7.62 -19.99 -8.28
N ASN A 24 6.63 -19.36 -7.65
CA ASN A 24 6.23 -17.99 -7.93
C ASN A 24 6.47 -17.02 -6.75
N PHE A 25 6.64 -17.56 -5.53
CA PHE A 25 6.77 -16.81 -4.30
C PHE A 25 7.99 -17.25 -3.48
N ASN A 26 8.54 -16.31 -2.71
CA ASN A 26 9.35 -16.64 -1.56
C ASN A 26 8.41 -17.04 -0.42
N VAL A 27 8.32 -18.36 -0.13
CA VAL A 27 7.35 -18.90 0.82
C VAL A 27 7.97 -18.97 2.22
N ILE A 28 7.32 -18.31 3.18
CA ILE A 28 7.58 -18.40 4.62
C ILE A 28 6.47 -19.24 5.23
N GLU A 29 6.80 -20.12 6.16
CA GLU A 29 5.87 -21.02 6.83
C GLU A 29 5.75 -20.70 8.32
N ALA A 30 4.56 -20.90 8.90
CA ALA A 30 4.28 -20.84 10.32
C ALA A 30 3.33 -21.97 10.70
N VAL A 31 3.41 -22.46 11.94
CA VAL A 31 2.64 -23.62 12.42
C VAL A 31 1.40 -23.24 13.22
N ASN A 32 1.25 -21.98 13.58
CA ASN A 32 0.08 -21.43 14.29
C ASN A 32 -0.01 -19.92 14.08
N GLY A 33 -1.11 -19.30 14.55
CA GLY A 33 -1.34 -17.87 14.40
C GLY A 33 -0.37 -16.99 15.18
N ALA A 34 0.20 -17.46 16.29
CA ALA A 34 1.19 -16.69 17.05
C ALA A 34 2.49 -16.54 16.27
N GLU A 35 3.03 -17.64 15.78
CA GLU A 35 4.21 -17.66 14.91
C GLU A 35 3.94 -16.91 13.59
N GLY A 36 2.70 -17.04 13.05
CA GLY A 36 2.23 -16.34 11.87
C GLY A 36 2.29 -14.82 12.04
N LEU A 37 1.79 -14.30 13.16
CA LEU A 37 1.84 -12.87 13.51
C LEU A 37 3.27 -12.36 13.62
N ASP A 38 4.14 -13.08 14.35
CA ASP A 38 5.55 -12.71 14.50
C ASP A 38 6.28 -12.63 13.16
N LYS A 39 6.05 -13.62 12.30
CA LYS A 39 6.64 -13.66 10.95
C LYS A 39 6.05 -12.58 10.03
N ALA A 40 4.76 -12.29 10.13
CA ALA A 40 4.13 -11.21 9.39
C ALA A 40 4.73 -9.84 9.76
N LEU A 41 4.93 -9.57 11.04
CA LEU A 41 5.57 -8.34 11.52
C LEU A 41 7.04 -8.23 11.08
N LYS A 42 7.76 -9.34 11.10
CA LYS A 42 9.19 -9.37 10.72
C LYS A 42 9.42 -9.24 9.22
N PHE A 43 8.65 -9.95 8.41
CA PHE A 43 8.89 -10.07 6.97
C PHE A 43 7.95 -9.24 6.10
N VAL A 44 6.82 -8.78 6.63
CA VAL A 44 5.77 -8.02 5.94
C VAL A 44 5.47 -8.65 4.57
N PRO A 45 4.85 -9.85 4.52
CA PRO A 45 4.60 -10.56 3.27
C PRO A 45 3.61 -9.82 2.36
N ASP A 46 3.62 -10.15 1.06
CA ASP A 46 2.68 -9.59 0.08
C ASP A 46 1.28 -10.20 0.19
N ILE A 47 1.17 -11.41 0.76
CA ILE A 47 -0.08 -12.12 1.01
C ILE A 47 0.11 -13.16 2.12
N ILE A 48 -0.93 -13.40 2.90
CA ILE A 48 -1.00 -14.46 3.92
C ILE A 48 -2.11 -15.44 3.53
N ILE A 49 -1.81 -16.73 3.59
CA ILE A 49 -2.80 -17.81 3.54
C ILE A 49 -2.74 -18.51 4.89
N SER A 50 -3.87 -18.57 5.60
CA SER A 50 -3.93 -19.14 6.95
C SER A 50 -5.09 -20.11 7.08
N ASP A 51 -4.86 -21.23 7.77
CA ASP A 51 -5.98 -21.99 8.34
C ASP A 51 -6.67 -21.16 9.42
N ILE A 52 -7.96 -21.41 9.61
CA ILE A 52 -8.73 -20.84 10.72
C ILE A 52 -8.41 -21.59 12.00
N MET A 53 -8.54 -22.90 11.99
CA MET A 53 -8.48 -23.75 13.18
C MET A 53 -7.06 -24.24 13.46
N MET A 54 -6.35 -23.54 14.33
CA MET A 54 -4.99 -23.87 14.72
C MET A 54 -4.82 -23.79 16.25
N PRO A 55 -3.87 -24.54 16.83
CA PRO A 55 -3.56 -24.45 18.26
C PRO A 55 -2.94 -23.09 18.62
N GLU A 56 -2.95 -22.74 19.90
CA GLU A 56 -2.39 -21.53 20.49
C GLU A 56 -3.11 -20.24 20.07
N LYS A 57 -3.06 -19.88 18.81
CA LYS A 57 -3.76 -18.74 18.21
C LYS A 57 -4.35 -19.17 16.87
N ASP A 58 -5.64 -19.01 16.71
CA ASP A 58 -6.36 -19.30 15.47
C ASP A 58 -6.13 -18.22 14.40
N GLY A 59 -6.56 -18.52 13.16
CA GLY A 59 -6.37 -17.63 12.03
C GLY A 59 -7.20 -16.36 12.09
N ILE A 60 -8.36 -16.37 12.74
CA ILE A 60 -9.24 -15.20 12.93
C ILE A 60 -8.57 -14.22 13.89
N THR A 61 -8.23 -14.68 15.09
CA THR A 61 -7.53 -13.87 16.09
C THR A 61 -6.21 -13.30 15.58
N MET A 62 -5.45 -14.10 14.81
CA MET A 62 -4.25 -13.61 14.13
C MET A 62 -4.60 -12.47 13.15
N THR A 63 -5.68 -12.60 12.40
CA THR A 63 -6.09 -11.57 11.42
C THR A 63 -6.53 -10.29 12.12
N GLU A 64 -7.24 -10.37 13.24
CA GLU A 64 -7.58 -9.21 14.09
C GLU A 64 -6.33 -8.44 14.50
N ASP A 65 -5.33 -9.15 15.04
CA ASP A 65 -4.07 -8.54 15.44
C ASP A 65 -3.32 -7.90 14.25
N LEU A 66 -3.32 -8.57 13.08
CA LEU A 66 -2.73 -8.02 11.86
C LEU A 66 -3.43 -6.73 11.42
N ARG A 67 -4.77 -6.67 11.51
CA ARG A 67 -5.57 -5.49 11.17
C ARG A 67 -5.39 -4.35 12.17
N ALA A 68 -5.23 -4.66 13.44
CA ALA A 68 -4.98 -3.67 14.48
C ALA A 68 -3.57 -3.05 14.42
N ASN A 69 -2.63 -3.68 13.74
CA ASN A 69 -1.25 -3.22 13.66
C ASN A 69 -0.99 -2.44 12.36
N MET A 70 -0.48 -1.20 12.50
CA MET A 70 -0.17 -0.32 11.37
C MET A 70 0.83 -0.94 10.38
N ALA A 71 1.74 -1.79 10.85
CA ALA A 71 2.76 -2.42 9.99
C ALA A 71 2.18 -3.50 9.06
N THR A 72 1.08 -4.15 9.44
CA THR A 72 0.53 -5.33 8.78
C THR A 72 -0.91 -5.17 8.28
N SER A 73 -1.60 -4.08 8.64
CA SER A 73 -3.01 -3.84 8.29
C SER A 73 -3.30 -3.89 6.79
N HIS A 74 -2.32 -3.59 5.94
CA HIS A 74 -2.42 -3.59 4.48
C HIS A 74 -2.23 -4.97 3.83
N ILE A 75 -1.78 -5.98 4.59
CA ILE A 75 -1.45 -7.30 4.02
C ILE A 75 -2.74 -8.08 3.75
N PRO A 76 -2.98 -8.55 2.50
CA PRO A 76 -4.13 -9.39 2.20
C PRO A 76 -4.05 -10.74 2.91
N VAL A 77 -5.18 -11.16 3.49
CA VAL A 77 -5.31 -12.45 4.19
C VAL A 77 -6.39 -13.28 3.51
N VAL A 78 -6.05 -14.52 3.18
CA VAL A 78 -6.96 -15.56 2.70
C VAL A 78 -7.08 -16.61 3.79
N LEU A 79 -8.29 -16.85 4.28
CA LEU A 79 -8.56 -17.87 5.28
C LEU A 79 -9.05 -19.17 4.66
N LEU A 80 -8.45 -20.29 5.07
CA LEU A 80 -8.87 -21.63 4.72
C LEU A 80 -9.82 -22.13 5.81
N THR A 81 -11.03 -22.57 5.44
CA THR A 81 -12.08 -22.95 6.38
C THR A 81 -12.67 -24.32 6.08
N ALA A 82 -13.07 -25.06 7.10
CA ALA A 82 -13.89 -26.24 6.91
C ALA A 82 -15.32 -25.84 6.49
N LYS A 83 -16.02 -26.73 5.77
CA LYS A 83 -17.37 -26.47 5.25
C LYS A 83 -18.42 -26.24 6.35
N THR A 84 -18.13 -26.69 7.58
CA THR A 84 -18.99 -26.59 8.76
C THR A 84 -18.92 -25.24 9.48
N ASP A 85 -17.89 -24.41 9.20
CA ASP A 85 -17.63 -23.18 9.94
C ASP A 85 -18.24 -21.95 9.24
N MET A 86 -19.47 -22.08 8.70
CA MET A 86 -20.13 -20.98 8.00
C MET A 86 -20.45 -19.78 8.91
N ASP A 87 -20.62 -20.00 10.23
CA ASP A 87 -20.84 -18.91 11.19
C ASP A 87 -19.57 -18.06 11.35
N SER A 88 -18.40 -18.68 11.29
CA SER A 88 -17.10 -17.98 11.27
C SER A 88 -16.89 -17.07 10.03
N LYS A 89 -17.62 -17.34 8.94
CA LYS A 89 -17.59 -16.47 7.74
C LYS A 89 -18.23 -15.12 7.97
N LEU A 90 -19.29 -15.03 8.77
CA LEU A 90 -19.97 -13.77 9.07
C LEU A 90 -19.09 -12.87 9.96
N GLU A 91 -18.49 -13.44 11.01
CA GLU A 91 -17.54 -12.71 11.85
C GLU A 91 -16.32 -12.22 11.08
N GLY A 92 -15.80 -13.03 10.18
CA GLY A 92 -14.62 -12.66 9.40
C GLY A 92 -14.87 -11.71 8.23
N MET A 93 -16.12 -11.57 7.73
CA MET A 93 -16.43 -10.52 6.74
C MET A 93 -16.31 -9.11 7.34
N GLU A 94 -16.57 -8.95 8.65
CA GLU A 94 -16.35 -7.69 9.37
C GLU A 94 -14.85 -7.39 9.60
N LEU A 95 -13.99 -8.42 9.55
CA LEU A 95 -12.55 -8.31 9.76
C LEU A 95 -11.76 -7.82 8.53
N GLY A 96 -12.40 -7.63 7.38
CA GLY A 96 -11.72 -7.21 6.16
C GLY A 96 -10.76 -8.26 5.59
N VAL A 97 -11.13 -9.53 5.67
CA VAL A 97 -10.43 -10.63 4.99
C VAL A 97 -10.74 -10.58 3.51
N GLU A 98 -9.75 -10.79 2.65
CA GLU A 98 -9.94 -10.72 1.20
C GLU A 98 -10.72 -11.90 0.65
N ASP A 99 -10.58 -13.08 1.25
CA ASP A 99 -11.31 -14.27 0.80
C ASP A 99 -11.34 -15.40 1.85
N TYR A 100 -12.38 -16.21 1.73
CA TYR A 100 -12.56 -17.46 2.47
C TYR A 100 -12.62 -18.62 1.47
N ILE A 101 -11.71 -19.58 1.61
CA ILE A 101 -11.64 -20.74 0.75
C ILE A 101 -11.98 -22.01 1.55
N THR A 102 -13.08 -22.66 1.18
CA THR A 102 -13.55 -23.87 1.84
C THR A 102 -12.69 -25.08 1.49
N LYS A 103 -12.28 -25.82 2.49
CA LYS A 103 -11.66 -27.16 2.34
C LYS A 103 -12.75 -28.23 2.04
N PRO A 104 -12.55 -29.17 1.10
CA PRO A 104 -11.38 -29.31 0.24
C PRO A 104 -11.39 -28.35 -0.96
N PHE A 105 -10.22 -27.89 -1.37
CA PHE A 105 -10.03 -27.00 -2.52
C PHE A 105 -9.03 -27.59 -3.54
N SER A 106 -9.13 -27.18 -4.79
CA SER A 106 -8.13 -27.54 -5.79
C SER A 106 -6.96 -26.52 -5.81
N ALA A 107 -5.75 -27.01 -6.11
CA ALA A 107 -4.57 -26.18 -6.27
C ALA A 107 -4.77 -25.07 -7.32
N THR A 108 -5.43 -25.42 -8.45
CA THR A 108 -5.74 -24.47 -9.53
C THR A 108 -6.66 -23.35 -9.05
N TYR A 109 -7.71 -23.68 -8.29
CA TYR A 109 -8.64 -22.68 -7.75
C TYR A 109 -7.95 -21.75 -6.77
N LEU A 110 -7.19 -22.30 -5.81
CA LEU A 110 -6.46 -21.49 -4.82
C LEU A 110 -5.46 -20.55 -5.50
N LYS A 111 -4.70 -21.06 -6.48
CA LYS A 111 -3.75 -20.26 -7.24
C LYS A 111 -4.42 -19.10 -7.99
N ALA A 112 -5.52 -19.38 -8.69
CA ALA A 112 -6.28 -18.36 -9.41
C ALA A 112 -6.83 -17.28 -8.47
N ARG A 113 -7.32 -17.63 -7.27
CA ARG A 113 -7.82 -16.68 -6.27
C ARG A 113 -6.71 -15.77 -5.76
N VAL A 114 -5.54 -16.31 -5.40
CA VAL A 114 -4.36 -15.55 -4.99
C VAL A 114 -3.92 -14.58 -6.07
N GLU A 115 -3.83 -15.02 -7.32
CA GLU A 115 -3.45 -14.16 -8.45
C GLU A 115 -4.46 -13.03 -8.67
N ASN A 116 -5.76 -13.31 -8.56
CA ASN A 116 -6.82 -12.30 -8.67
C ASN A 116 -6.72 -11.25 -7.55
N ILE A 117 -6.55 -11.66 -6.29
CA ILE A 117 -6.40 -10.74 -5.16
C ILE A 117 -5.22 -9.80 -5.39
N LEU A 118 -4.05 -10.34 -5.77
CA LEU A 118 -2.87 -9.53 -6.00
C LEU A 118 -3.02 -8.60 -7.22
N THR A 119 -3.72 -9.04 -8.26
CA THR A 119 -3.99 -8.21 -9.45
C THR A 119 -4.95 -7.07 -9.14
N GLN A 120 -6.02 -7.34 -8.39
CA GLN A 120 -6.95 -6.31 -7.94
C GLN A 120 -6.24 -5.26 -7.08
N ARG A 121 -5.36 -5.70 -6.16
CA ARG A 121 -4.57 -4.78 -5.35
C ARG A 121 -3.68 -3.86 -6.17
N VAL A 122 -3.05 -4.35 -7.24
CA VAL A 122 -2.26 -3.51 -8.16
C VAL A 122 -3.15 -2.46 -8.85
N LYS A 123 -4.35 -2.84 -9.30
CA LYS A 123 -5.30 -1.88 -9.90
C LYS A 123 -5.72 -0.80 -8.92
N LEU A 124 -6.04 -1.17 -7.67
CA LEU A 124 -6.40 -0.25 -6.61
C LEU A 124 -5.28 0.73 -6.28
N GLN A 125 -4.06 0.21 -6.18
CA GLN A 125 -2.86 1.00 -5.99
C GLN A 125 -2.68 2.04 -7.10
N GLN A 126 -2.88 1.64 -8.35
CA GLN A 126 -2.79 2.54 -9.50
C GLN A 126 -3.86 3.65 -9.45
N LEU A 127 -5.10 3.30 -9.13
CA LEU A 127 -6.20 4.26 -8.97
C LEU A 127 -5.94 5.23 -7.82
N TYR A 128 -5.50 4.72 -6.66
CA TYR A 128 -5.18 5.55 -5.51
C TYR A 128 -4.02 6.50 -5.80
N CYS A 129 -2.96 6.00 -6.44
CA CYS A 129 -1.83 6.83 -6.85
C CYS A 129 -2.27 7.92 -7.84
N ALA A 130 -3.12 7.57 -8.83
CA ALA A 130 -3.65 8.54 -9.77
C ALA A 130 -4.46 9.64 -9.07
N ASN A 131 -5.33 9.28 -8.13
CA ASN A 131 -6.13 10.25 -7.35
C ASN A 131 -5.24 11.12 -6.45
N LEU A 132 -4.27 10.53 -5.75
CA LEU A 132 -3.32 11.27 -4.91
C LEU A 132 -2.53 12.29 -5.74
N MET A 133 -2.19 11.94 -6.98
CA MET A 133 -1.37 12.77 -7.89
C MET A 133 -2.21 13.67 -8.80
N ASN A 134 -3.55 13.57 -8.77
CA ASN A 134 -4.41 14.44 -9.58
C ASN A 134 -4.47 15.84 -8.99
N ILE A 135 -4.35 16.86 -9.85
CA ILE A 135 -4.37 18.27 -9.46
C ILE A 135 -5.80 18.80 -9.41
N GLN A 136 -6.71 18.19 -10.20
CA GLN A 136 -8.12 18.58 -10.21
C GLN A 136 -8.88 17.79 -9.14
N PRO A 137 -9.83 18.44 -8.42
CA PRO A 137 -10.73 17.72 -7.54
C PRO A 137 -11.53 16.70 -8.37
N VAL A 138 -11.44 15.43 -8.00
CA VAL A 138 -12.28 14.38 -8.60
C VAL A 138 -13.72 14.72 -8.26
N ALA A 139 -14.60 14.72 -9.26
CA ALA A 139 -16.04 14.96 -9.06
C ALA A 139 -16.58 13.93 -8.05
N GLU A 140 -17.41 14.38 -7.11
CA GLU A 140 -17.95 13.58 -5.99
C GLU A 140 -18.66 12.29 -6.44
N GLU A 141 -19.08 12.21 -7.70
CA GLU A 141 -19.79 11.06 -8.28
C GLU A 141 -18.89 9.81 -8.49
N GLU A 142 -17.55 9.97 -8.59
CA GLU A 142 -16.62 8.83 -8.75
C GLU A 142 -16.15 8.23 -7.42
N GLN A 143 -16.53 8.82 -6.29
CA GLN A 143 -16.11 8.32 -4.95
C GLN A 143 -16.87 7.06 -4.51
N GLN A 144 -17.99 6.70 -5.15
CA GLN A 144 -18.85 5.59 -4.71
C GLN A 144 -18.34 4.18 -5.06
N THR A 145 -17.26 4.03 -5.79
CA THR A 145 -16.70 2.73 -6.21
C THR A 145 -15.26 2.50 -5.78
N GLN A 146 -14.72 3.30 -4.85
CA GLN A 146 -13.39 3.06 -4.33
C GLN A 146 -13.46 1.94 -3.27
N PRO A 147 -12.69 0.85 -3.43
CA PRO A 147 -12.58 -0.16 -2.39
C PRO A 147 -12.03 0.51 -1.14
N GLU A 148 -12.69 0.28 -0.04
CA GLU A 148 -12.35 0.92 1.22
C GLU A 148 -10.94 0.54 1.68
N MET A 149 -10.07 1.52 1.70
CA MET A 149 -8.78 1.43 2.38
C MET A 149 -9.05 1.21 3.87
N SER A 150 -8.31 0.31 4.51
CA SER A 150 -8.47 0.09 5.96
C SER A 150 -8.30 1.41 6.73
N SER A 151 -8.96 1.53 7.88
CA SER A 151 -8.85 2.74 8.71
C SER A 151 -7.40 3.06 9.11
N HIS A 152 -6.57 2.03 9.33
CA HIS A 152 -5.16 2.17 9.66
C HIS A 152 -4.31 2.62 8.46
N ASP A 153 -4.63 2.14 7.26
CA ASP A 153 -3.93 2.56 6.05
C ASP A 153 -4.28 3.99 5.69
N ARG A 154 -5.54 4.39 5.87
CA ARG A 154 -5.99 5.77 5.70
C ARG A 154 -5.26 6.70 6.67
N LYS A 155 -5.25 6.40 7.96
CA LYS A 155 -4.52 7.17 8.98
C LYS A 155 -3.02 7.28 8.67
N PHE A 156 -2.41 6.19 8.18
CA PHE A 156 -1.01 6.21 7.77
C PHE A 156 -0.78 7.20 6.62
N MET A 157 -1.62 7.16 5.60
CA MET A 157 -1.49 8.06 4.45
C MET A 157 -1.82 9.52 4.80
N GLU A 158 -2.83 9.77 5.65
CA GLU A 158 -3.16 11.11 6.17
C GLU A 158 -1.97 11.70 6.92
N LYS A 159 -1.43 10.95 7.90
CA LYS A 159 -0.25 11.41 8.67
C LYS A 159 0.97 11.64 7.79
N LEU A 160 1.23 10.76 6.81
CA LEU A 160 2.32 10.95 5.86
C LEU A 160 2.13 12.20 5.00
N THR A 161 0.91 12.45 4.52
CA THR A 161 0.59 13.64 3.73
C THR A 161 0.76 14.92 4.56
N GLU A 162 0.27 14.95 5.79
CA GLU A 162 0.47 16.07 6.74
C GLU A 162 1.97 16.36 6.99
N LEU A 163 2.76 15.30 7.20
CA LEU A 163 4.22 15.44 7.38
C LEU A 163 4.90 15.99 6.12
N MET A 164 4.46 15.57 4.94
CA MET A 164 4.96 16.10 3.67
C MET A 164 4.58 17.57 3.50
N GLU A 165 3.35 17.96 3.81
CA GLU A 165 2.90 19.35 3.72
C GLU A 165 3.68 20.27 4.69
N LYS A 166 3.88 19.82 5.93
CA LYS A 166 4.65 20.54 6.96
C LYS A 166 6.12 20.74 6.57
N ASN A 167 6.71 19.81 5.82
CA ASN A 167 8.11 19.83 5.42
C ASN A 167 8.30 20.05 3.91
N MET A 168 7.31 20.67 3.24
CA MET A 168 7.31 20.79 1.78
C MET A 168 8.51 21.61 1.27
N ASP A 169 8.87 22.67 1.96
CA ASP A 169 9.97 23.59 1.64
C ASP A 169 11.34 23.10 2.17
N ASN A 170 11.36 22.08 3.01
CA ASN A 170 12.61 21.53 3.55
C ASN A 170 13.35 20.69 2.50
N GLY A 171 14.33 21.29 1.83
CA GLY A 171 15.17 20.61 0.82
C GLY A 171 16.04 19.48 1.40
N ASP A 172 16.30 19.48 2.70
CA ASP A 172 17.13 18.49 3.39
C ASP A 172 16.31 17.33 3.98
N LEU A 173 14.97 17.34 3.77
CA LEU A 173 14.09 16.24 4.24
C LEU A 173 14.55 14.90 3.66
N ILE A 174 14.91 13.98 4.53
CA ILE A 174 15.27 12.60 4.17
C ILE A 174 14.18 11.60 4.58
N VAL A 175 14.22 10.42 3.98
CA VAL A 175 13.23 9.35 4.24
C VAL A 175 13.21 8.95 5.72
N ASP A 176 14.37 8.99 6.39
CA ASP A 176 14.48 8.58 7.78
C ASP A 176 13.74 9.54 8.73
N ASP A 177 13.59 10.81 8.39
CA ASP A 177 12.78 11.76 9.16
C ASP A 177 11.31 11.34 9.16
N LEU A 178 10.79 10.94 7.99
CA LEU A 178 9.42 10.43 7.86
C LEU A 178 9.21 9.12 8.62
N VAL A 179 10.21 8.22 8.58
CA VAL A 179 10.19 6.94 9.30
C VAL A 179 10.11 7.17 10.82
N GLN A 180 10.89 8.11 11.36
CA GLN A 180 10.87 8.49 12.78
C GLN A 180 9.51 9.07 13.19
N GLU A 181 9.01 10.04 12.45
CA GLU A 181 7.74 10.71 12.76
C GLU A 181 6.53 9.77 12.68
N LEU A 182 6.57 8.77 11.79
CA LEU A 182 5.54 7.75 11.67
C LEU A 182 5.68 6.63 12.70
N ALA A 183 6.79 6.57 13.44
CA ALA A 183 7.10 5.54 14.45
C ALA A 183 7.01 4.10 13.92
N VAL A 184 7.49 3.88 12.70
CA VAL A 184 7.56 2.55 12.06
C VAL A 184 9.01 2.20 11.72
N SER A 185 9.31 0.92 11.48
CA SER A 185 10.64 0.57 10.96
C SER A 185 10.79 0.98 9.49
N ARG A 186 12.02 1.24 9.05
CA ARG A 186 12.31 1.60 7.65
C ARG A 186 11.77 0.57 6.66
N SER A 187 11.94 -0.72 6.94
CA SER A 187 11.45 -1.80 6.08
C SER A 187 9.92 -1.82 5.96
N VAL A 188 9.22 -1.59 7.07
CA VAL A 188 7.75 -1.47 7.10
C VAL A 188 7.32 -0.26 6.28
N PHE A 189 7.92 0.91 6.49
CA PHE A 189 7.60 2.13 5.76
C PHE A 189 7.73 1.93 4.24
N PHE A 190 8.88 1.39 3.78
CA PHE A 190 9.12 1.15 2.36
C PHE A 190 8.11 0.19 1.74
N LYS A 191 7.84 -0.94 2.40
CA LYS A 191 6.89 -1.94 1.91
C LYS A 191 5.46 -1.40 1.90
N LYS A 192 5.01 -0.82 3.02
CA LYS A 192 3.65 -0.29 3.14
C LYS A 192 3.38 0.83 2.15
N LEU A 193 4.29 1.81 2.05
CA LEU A 193 4.13 2.90 1.09
C LEU A 193 4.08 2.38 -0.35
N LYS A 194 4.99 1.48 -0.70
CA LYS A 194 5.00 0.86 -2.04
C LYS A 194 3.74 0.05 -2.31
N THR A 195 3.22 -0.67 -1.32
CA THR A 195 1.97 -1.43 -1.46
C THR A 195 0.77 -0.51 -1.65
N LEU A 196 0.70 0.62 -0.94
CA LEU A 196 -0.43 1.54 -1.01
C LEU A 196 -0.38 2.46 -2.23
N THR A 197 0.81 2.92 -2.64
CA THR A 197 0.95 3.96 -3.68
C THR A 197 1.65 3.49 -4.96
N GLY A 198 2.33 2.36 -4.95
CA GLY A 198 3.20 1.91 -6.05
C GLY A 198 4.57 2.57 -6.07
N LEU A 199 4.78 3.63 -5.29
CA LEU A 199 5.96 4.46 -5.33
C LEU A 199 6.98 4.07 -4.25
N ALA A 200 8.25 4.14 -4.57
CA ALA A 200 9.29 4.16 -3.55
C ALA A 200 9.27 5.50 -2.79
N PRO A 201 9.74 5.55 -1.51
CA PRO A 201 9.66 6.77 -0.70
C PRO A 201 10.26 8.03 -1.35
N ILE A 202 11.40 7.91 -2.01
CA ILE A 202 12.04 9.04 -2.70
C ILE A 202 11.17 9.52 -3.88
N GLU A 203 10.55 8.58 -4.60
CA GLU A 203 9.64 8.90 -5.71
C GLU A 203 8.38 9.58 -5.19
N PHE A 204 7.82 9.09 -4.07
CA PHE A 204 6.66 9.68 -3.42
C PHE A 204 6.93 11.14 -2.99
N ILE A 205 8.05 11.41 -2.31
CA ILE A 205 8.45 12.77 -1.92
C ILE A 205 8.56 13.66 -3.16
N LYS A 206 9.23 13.19 -4.20
CA LYS A 206 9.39 13.92 -5.47
C LYS A 206 8.04 14.25 -6.11
N GLU A 207 7.15 13.27 -6.22
CA GLU A 207 5.82 13.45 -6.82
C GLU A 207 4.97 14.45 -6.03
N MET A 208 4.97 14.39 -4.69
CA MET A 208 4.26 15.35 -3.84
C MET A 208 4.78 16.79 -4.04
N ARG A 209 6.09 16.98 -4.12
CA ARG A 209 6.73 18.27 -4.39
C ARG A 209 6.36 18.81 -5.76
N VAL A 210 6.44 18.00 -6.80
CA VAL A 210 6.10 18.39 -8.18
C VAL A 210 4.62 18.71 -8.33
N LYS A 211 3.72 17.96 -7.66
CA LYS A 211 2.29 18.25 -7.58
C LYS A 211 2.04 19.62 -6.93
N ARG A 212 2.68 19.90 -5.79
CA ARG A 212 2.56 21.19 -5.11
C ARG A 212 3.07 22.35 -5.98
N ALA A 213 4.17 22.12 -6.71
CA ALA A 213 4.70 23.10 -7.65
C ALA A 213 3.69 23.44 -8.75
N ALA A 214 2.99 22.47 -9.31
CA ALA A 214 1.95 22.71 -10.32
C ALA A 214 0.83 23.61 -9.78
N GLN A 215 0.35 23.37 -8.55
CA GLN A 215 -0.64 24.21 -7.88
C GLN A 215 -0.15 25.65 -7.71
N LEU A 216 1.13 25.84 -7.30
CA LEU A 216 1.73 27.15 -7.15
C LEU A 216 1.94 27.86 -8.50
N ILE A 217 2.20 27.12 -9.58
CA ILE A 217 2.26 27.69 -10.94
C ILE A 217 0.87 28.19 -11.38
N GLU A 218 -0.17 27.43 -11.09
CA GLU A 218 -1.55 27.76 -11.43
C GLU A 218 -2.06 28.99 -10.66
N SER A 219 -1.64 29.21 -9.41
CA SER A 219 -1.96 30.45 -8.66
C SER A 219 -1.42 31.70 -9.35
N GLY A 220 -0.29 31.59 -10.02
CA GLY A 220 0.30 32.67 -10.80
C GLY A 220 1.16 33.65 -10.01
N ASP A 221 1.22 33.53 -8.69
CA ASP A 221 1.79 34.54 -7.76
C ASP A 221 3.32 34.52 -7.68
N TYR A 222 3.96 33.43 -8.15
CA TYR A 222 5.38 33.20 -7.93
C TYR A 222 6.16 32.99 -9.23
N ASN A 223 7.47 33.27 -9.19
CA ASN A 223 8.38 32.87 -10.26
C ASN A 223 8.88 31.41 -10.07
N MET A 224 9.45 30.82 -11.14
CA MET A 224 9.85 29.40 -11.13
C MET A 224 10.93 29.08 -10.10
N THR A 225 11.84 29.99 -9.83
CA THR A 225 12.89 29.83 -8.82
C THR A 225 12.29 29.84 -7.41
N GLN A 226 11.37 30.75 -7.13
CA GLN A 226 10.64 30.78 -5.85
C GLN A 226 9.87 29.48 -5.64
N ILE A 227 9.13 29.02 -6.66
CA ILE A 227 8.38 27.77 -6.58
C ILE A 227 9.30 26.58 -6.28
N ALA A 228 10.45 26.49 -6.93
CA ALA A 228 11.42 25.41 -6.69
C ALA A 228 11.85 25.36 -5.21
N TYR A 229 12.17 26.51 -4.61
CA TYR A 229 12.51 26.60 -3.19
C TYR A 229 11.30 26.27 -2.27
N MET A 230 10.12 26.79 -2.58
CA MET A 230 8.90 26.54 -1.80
C MET A 230 8.49 25.07 -1.77
N VAL A 231 8.92 24.28 -2.75
CA VAL A 231 8.70 22.83 -2.77
C VAL A 231 9.94 22.01 -2.39
N GLY A 232 10.95 22.65 -1.79
CA GLY A 232 12.14 21.97 -1.27
C GLY A 232 13.06 21.39 -2.35
N ILE A 233 13.04 21.93 -3.58
CA ILE A 233 13.96 21.54 -4.66
C ILE A 233 14.93 22.71 -4.91
N ASN A 234 16.08 22.67 -4.25
CA ASN A 234 17.03 23.79 -4.23
C ASN A 234 17.78 24.00 -5.57
N ASP A 235 17.75 23.03 -6.50
CA ASP A 235 18.32 23.16 -7.84
C ASP A 235 17.22 23.39 -8.89
N PRO A 236 17.12 24.59 -9.50
CA PRO A 236 16.11 24.89 -10.52
C PRO A 236 16.22 24.00 -11.79
N ARG A 237 17.42 23.52 -12.12
CA ARG A 237 17.61 22.61 -13.28
C ARG A 237 17.02 21.23 -12.96
N TYR A 238 17.30 20.73 -11.76
CA TYR A 238 16.71 19.48 -11.29
C TYR A 238 15.19 19.58 -11.13
N PHE A 239 14.68 20.71 -10.63
CA PHE A 239 13.25 21.01 -10.57
C PHE A 239 12.60 20.92 -11.96
N SER A 240 13.14 21.63 -12.96
CA SER A 240 12.61 21.60 -14.34
C SER A 240 12.62 20.19 -14.92
N LYS A 241 13.67 19.40 -14.64
CA LYS A 241 13.76 18.00 -15.08
C LYS A 241 12.67 17.11 -14.45
N CYS A 242 12.47 17.21 -13.13
CA CYS A 242 11.44 16.45 -12.41
C CYS A 242 10.04 16.83 -12.89
N PHE A 243 9.78 18.11 -13.07
CA PHE A 243 8.50 18.63 -13.55
C PHE A 243 8.19 18.14 -14.98
N LYS A 244 9.17 18.26 -15.89
CA LYS A 244 9.02 17.77 -17.27
C LYS A 244 8.80 16.25 -17.33
N GLN A 245 9.49 15.50 -16.48
CA GLN A 245 9.30 14.05 -16.40
C GLN A 245 7.87 13.68 -16.00
N ARG A 246 7.24 14.48 -15.13
CA ARG A 246 5.88 14.23 -14.64
C ARG A 246 4.79 14.74 -15.58
N PHE A 247 4.93 15.95 -16.11
CA PHE A 247 3.88 16.64 -16.89
C PHE A 247 4.14 16.65 -18.41
N GLY A 248 5.26 16.11 -18.87
CA GLY A 248 5.63 16.09 -20.29
C GLY A 248 6.12 17.45 -20.82
N MET A 249 6.04 18.53 -20.02
CA MET A 249 6.41 19.89 -20.37
C MET A 249 7.16 20.57 -19.24
N THR A 250 7.93 21.62 -19.56
CA THR A 250 8.63 22.42 -18.57
C THR A 250 7.68 23.23 -17.70
N PRO A 251 8.10 23.68 -16.47
CA PRO A 251 7.27 24.54 -15.63
C PRO A 251 6.82 25.83 -16.35
N THR A 252 7.64 26.38 -17.21
CA THR A 252 7.32 27.61 -17.97
C THR A 252 6.25 27.34 -19.00
N GLU A 253 6.39 26.29 -19.80
CA GLU A 253 5.37 25.84 -20.77
C GLU A 253 4.04 25.53 -20.08
N TYR A 254 4.08 24.90 -18.91
CA TYR A 254 2.89 24.60 -18.10
C TYR A 254 2.18 25.90 -17.67
N LYS A 255 2.93 26.91 -17.21
CA LYS A 255 2.39 28.24 -16.83
C LYS A 255 1.71 28.94 -18.02
N GLU A 256 2.32 28.89 -19.20
CA GLU A 256 1.75 29.48 -20.41
C GLU A 256 0.45 28.78 -20.81
N ASN A 257 0.43 27.46 -20.78
CA ASN A 257 -0.77 26.67 -21.05
C ASN A 257 -1.90 26.91 -20.04
N ALA A 258 -1.58 27.08 -18.76
CA ALA A 258 -2.55 27.39 -17.74
C ALA A 258 -3.18 28.80 -17.90
N LYS A 259 -2.42 29.78 -18.39
CA LYS A 259 -2.93 31.12 -18.73
C LYS A 259 -3.88 31.12 -19.92
N ASN A 260 -3.60 30.27 -20.93
CA ASN A 260 -4.42 30.20 -22.14
C ASN A 260 -5.76 29.46 -21.93
N LYS A 261 -5.96 28.79 -20.80
CA LYS A 261 -7.19 28.09 -20.45
C LYS A 261 -8.15 28.93 -19.57
N ARG A 262 -7.68 30.08 -19.08
CA ARG A 262 -8.47 31.09 -18.34
C ARG A 262 -9.03 32.15 -19.30
#